data_fd4c9a21fa48bae2e172cd5748f0e94a
#
_entry.id   fd4c9a21fa48bae2e172cd5748f0e94a
#
_cell.length_a   1.000
_cell.length_b   1.000
_cell.length_c   1.000
_cell.angle_alpha   90.00
_cell.angle_beta   90.00
_cell.angle_gamma   90.00
#
_symmetry.space_group_name_H-M   'P 1'
#
loop_
_entity.id
_entity.type
_entity.pdbx_description
1 polymer ?
#
loop_
_entity_poly.entity_id
_entity_poly.type
_entity_poly.pdbx_seq_one_letter_code
_entity_poly.pdbx_strand_id
1 'polypeptide(L)'
;MNTLQRVPVVSVPVSSLSIPSSESATALLGHFLSGRCPLTLKAYRQDIVDFQTFCQETTPPAAIAALFSRAPGDANATLLAYRASLIARTLSPATINRRLAALRSLVRLGRSLGFVTWSLDIQNVPARSYRDTQGPGIPAFLRLLTSLDARPGPKSTRDRAILRLLFDLGLRRGEVSSLEIADLDIERGLLAVKSKGHRDKDLLALPAPTRAALQEWVTVRGPHPGPLFRNFDHAKKNPDRLTGAGIYNLLERLGRKLKLHIRPHGLRHTAITEAIKSARGAGIGLEEVRDFSRHKDIKTLLIYRDRER
;
A
#
# COMPACT_ATOMS: atom_id res chain seq x y z
N MET A 1 -31.63 -58.20 -10.66
CA MET A 1 -31.42 -57.46 -11.92
C MET A 1 -31.54 -56.00 -11.61
N ASN A 2 -30.39 -55.33 -11.45
CA ASN A 2 -30.33 -53.90 -11.05
C ASN A 2 -29.94 -53.08 -12.29
N THR A 3 -30.92 -52.40 -12.85
CA THR A 3 -30.75 -51.56 -14.05
C THR A 3 -30.16 -50.22 -13.60
N LEU A 4 -28.85 -50.04 -13.78
CA LEU A 4 -28.19 -48.76 -13.60
C LEU A 4 -28.67 -47.78 -14.69
N GLN A 5 -29.49 -46.80 -14.31
CA GLN A 5 -29.84 -45.66 -15.15
C GLN A 5 -28.58 -44.85 -15.43
N ARG A 6 -28.18 -44.77 -16.70
CA ARG A 6 -27.12 -43.87 -17.18
C ARG A 6 -27.62 -42.45 -17.08
N VAL A 7 -26.95 -41.66 -16.23
CA VAL A 7 -27.14 -40.21 -16.20
C VAL A 7 -26.61 -39.63 -17.53
N PRO A 8 -27.40 -38.83 -18.25
CA PRO A 8 -26.93 -38.21 -19.49
C PRO A 8 -25.79 -37.25 -19.20
N VAL A 9 -24.64 -37.47 -19.84
CA VAL A 9 -23.55 -36.52 -19.86
C VAL A 9 -23.98 -35.32 -20.72
N VAL A 10 -24.32 -34.21 -20.07
CA VAL A 10 -24.57 -32.95 -20.76
C VAL A 10 -23.23 -32.48 -21.26
N SER A 11 -22.96 -32.65 -22.55
CA SER A 11 -21.81 -32.02 -23.21
C SER A 11 -22.09 -30.50 -23.28
N VAL A 12 -21.44 -29.74 -22.41
CA VAL A 12 -21.38 -28.29 -22.55
C VAL A 12 -20.56 -28.01 -23.80
N PRO A 13 -21.07 -27.30 -24.82
CA PRO A 13 -20.28 -26.97 -25.98
C PRO A 13 -19.09 -26.11 -25.53
N VAL A 14 -17.87 -26.57 -25.80
CA VAL A 14 -16.66 -25.77 -25.66
C VAL A 14 -16.82 -24.65 -26.67
N SER A 15 -17.31 -23.51 -26.24
CA SER A 15 -17.35 -22.29 -27.05
C SER A 15 -15.95 -22.07 -27.60
N SER A 16 -15.82 -22.02 -28.92
CA SER A 16 -14.58 -21.65 -29.60
C SER A 16 -14.00 -20.41 -28.94
N LEU A 17 -12.75 -20.48 -28.48
CA LEU A 17 -12.01 -19.35 -27.95
C LEU A 17 -12.10 -18.21 -28.97
N SER A 18 -13.00 -17.27 -28.78
CA SER A 18 -13.11 -16.10 -29.63
C SER A 18 -11.99 -15.15 -29.24
N ILE A 19 -11.14 -14.81 -30.21
CA ILE A 19 -10.13 -13.75 -30.05
C ILE A 19 -10.86 -12.52 -29.53
N PRO A 20 -10.46 -11.94 -28.39
CA PRO A 20 -11.22 -10.85 -27.80
C PRO A 20 -11.25 -9.67 -28.76
N SER A 21 -12.46 -9.27 -29.16
CA SER A 21 -12.69 -7.99 -29.82
C SER A 21 -12.27 -6.84 -28.89
N SER A 22 -12.08 -5.65 -29.45
CA SER A 22 -11.80 -4.45 -28.63
C SER A 22 -12.87 -4.22 -27.55
N GLU A 23 -14.10 -4.61 -27.81
CA GLU A 23 -15.23 -4.55 -26.88
C GLU A 23 -15.07 -5.54 -25.72
N SER A 24 -14.71 -6.79 -26.01
CA SER A 24 -14.42 -7.81 -24.99
C SER A 24 -13.21 -7.43 -24.13
N ALA A 25 -12.17 -6.84 -24.74
CA ALA A 25 -11.00 -6.34 -24.00
C ALA A 25 -11.36 -5.15 -23.10
N THR A 26 -12.29 -4.30 -23.51
CA THR A 26 -12.82 -3.19 -22.69
C THR A 26 -13.57 -3.73 -21.47
N ALA A 27 -14.44 -4.71 -21.66
CA ALA A 27 -15.16 -5.37 -20.56
C ALA A 27 -14.20 -6.07 -19.59
N LEU A 28 -13.20 -6.80 -20.11
CA LEU A 28 -12.16 -7.44 -19.32
C LEU A 28 -11.39 -6.43 -18.46
N LEU A 29 -10.97 -5.30 -19.03
CA LEU A 29 -10.30 -4.23 -18.29
C LEU A 29 -11.22 -3.62 -17.22
N GLY A 30 -12.50 -3.46 -17.52
CA GLY A 30 -13.50 -3.05 -16.53
C GLY A 30 -13.55 -3.98 -15.34
N HIS A 31 -13.67 -5.28 -15.57
CA HIS A 31 -13.64 -6.31 -14.52
C HIS A 31 -12.29 -6.35 -13.77
N PHE A 32 -11.17 -6.25 -14.50
CA PHE A 32 -9.85 -6.23 -13.90
C PHE A 32 -9.64 -5.06 -12.93
N LEU A 33 -10.19 -3.91 -13.26
CA LEU A 33 -10.07 -2.70 -12.45
C LEU A 33 -11.13 -2.62 -11.34
N SER A 34 -12.26 -3.32 -11.46
CA SER A 34 -13.34 -3.29 -10.47
C SER A 34 -12.90 -3.86 -9.11
N GLY A 35 -13.54 -3.38 -8.04
CA GLY A 35 -13.32 -3.91 -6.66
C GLY A 35 -11.95 -3.59 -6.04
N ARG A 36 -11.11 -2.80 -6.70
CA ARG A 36 -9.77 -2.43 -6.19
C ARG A 36 -9.81 -1.09 -5.48
N CYS A 37 -8.93 -0.91 -4.50
CA CYS A 37 -8.83 0.39 -3.82
C CYS A 37 -8.30 1.49 -4.79
N PRO A 38 -8.66 2.78 -4.57
CA PRO A 38 -8.35 3.87 -5.50
C PRO A 38 -6.88 4.00 -5.89
N LEU A 39 -5.96 3.76 -4.95
CA LEU A 39 -4.52 3.82 -5.22
C LEU A 39 -4.05 2.68 -6.13
N THR A 40 -4.58 1.48 -5.94
CA THR A 40 -4.28 0.33 -6.80
C THR A 40 -4.87 0.54 -8.20
N LEU A 41 -6.09 1.08 -8.29
CA LEU A 41 -6.73 1.47 -9.55
C LEU A 41 -5.86 2.44 -10.34
N LYS A 42 -5.41 3.52 -9.69
CA LYS A 42 -4.54 4.52 -10.33
C LYS A 42 -3.25 3.89 -10.83
N ALA A 43 -2.61 3.05 -10.02
CA ALA A 43 -1.36 2.39 -10.40
C ALA A 43 -1.55 1.44 -11.60
N TYR A 44 -2.58 0.60 -11.56
CA TYR A 44 -2.83 -0.36 -12.64
C TYR A 44 -3.28 0.29 -13.94
N ARG A 45 -4.10 1.34 -13.88
CA ARG A 45 -4.43 2.14 -15.08
C ARG A 45 -3.17 2.68 -15.73
N GLN A 46 -2.25 3.24 -14.95
CA GLN A 46 -1.00 3.78 -15.47
C GLN A 46 -0.08 2.68 -16.02
N ASP A 47 -0.08 1.48 -15.41
CA ASP A 47 0.70 0.35 -15.90
C ASP A 47 0.21 -0.15 -17.24
N ILE A 48 -1.12 -0.20 -17.45
CA ILE A 48 -1.73 -0.62 -18.72
C ILE A 48 -1.50 0.44 -19.80
N VAL A 49 -1.62 1.73 -19.48
CA VAL A 49 -1.30 2.82 -20.42
C VAL A 49 0.18 2.79 -20.84
N ASP A 50 1.10 2.51 -19.93
CA ASP A 50 2.51 2.37 -20.27
C ASP A 50 2.77 1.17 -21.20
N PHE A 51 2.06 0.06 -20.99
CA PHE A 51 2.11 -1.10 -21.88
C PHE A 51 1.49 -0.81 -23.25
N GLN A 52 0.36 -0.10 -23.30
CA GLN A 52 -0.25 0.40 -24.53
C GLN A 52 0.74 1.23 -25.36
N THR A 53 1.43 2.18 -24.72
CA THR A 53 2.45 3.03 -25.37
C THR A 53 3.60 2.17 -25.92
N PHE A 54 4.04 1.15 -25.18
CA PHE A 54 5.08 0.22 -25.65
C PHE A 54 4.63 -0.57 -26.88
N CYS A 55 3.37 -1.03 -26.91
CA CYS A 55 2.79 -1.75 -28.04
C CYS A 55 2.46 -0.84 -29.24
N GLN A 56 2.58 0.48 -29.10
CA GLN A 56 2.19 1.48 -30.11
C GLN A 56 0.69 1.40 -30.49
N GLU A 57 -0.14 0.94 -29.58
CA GLU A 57 -1.58 0.81 -29.80
C GLU A 57 -2.31 2.12 -29.47
N THR A 58 -3.46 2.31 -30.09
CA THR A 58 -4.24 3.55 -29.92
C THR A 58 -4.95 3.65 -28.58
N THR A 59 -5.34 2.52 -28.00
CA THR A 59 -6.08 2.45 -26.73
C THR A 59 -5.59 1.31 -25.85
N PRO A 60 -5.76 1.41 -24.51
CA PRO A 60 -5.48 0.30 -23.61
C PRO A 60 -6.20 -1.01 -23.97
N PRO A 61 -7.51 -1.02 -24.32
CA PRO A 61 -8.18 -2.23 -24.79
C PRO A 61 -7.52 -2.84 -26.03
N ALA A 62 -7.13 -2.02 -27.02
CA ALA A 62 -6.48 -2.49 -28.23
C ALA A 62 -5.14 -3.22 -27.92
N ALA A 63 -4.34 -2.67 -27.00
CA ALA A 63 -3.09 -3.30 -26.57
C ALA A 63 -3.32 -4.67 -25.89
N ILE A 64 -4.41 -4.80 -25.13
CA ILE A 64 -4.77 -6.07 -24.49
C ILE A 64 -5.34 -7.05 -25.50
N ALA A 65 -6.19 -6.61 -26.43
CA ALA A 65 -6.68 -7.47 -27.51
C ALA A 65 -5.51 -7.98 -28.38
N ALA A 66 -4.57 -7.12 -28.74
CA ALA A 66 -3.36 -7.49 -29.49
C ALA A 66 -2.48 -8.48 -28.72
N LEU A 67 -2.34 -8.34 -27.39
CA LEU A 67 -1.62 -9.31 -26.58
C LEU A 67 -2.33 -10.67 -26.55
N PHE A 68 -3.65 -10.67 -26.41
CA PHE A 68 -4.45 -11.89 -26.26
C PHE A 68 -4.62 -12.67 -27.56
N SER A 69 -4.49 -11.99 -28.73
CA SER A 69 -4.51 -12.64 -30.04
C SER A 69 -3.19 -13.33 -30.41
N ARG A 70 -2.13 -13.13 -29.62
CA ARG A 70 -0.82 -13.75 -29.88
C ARG A 70 -0.80 -15.20 -29.43
N ALA A 71 0.03 -16.01 -30.13
CA ALA A 71 0.42 -17.31 -29.64
C ALA A 71 1.16 -17.19 -28.28
N PRO A 72 1.14 -18.22 -27.42
CA PRO A 72 1.75 -18.17 -26.09
C PRO A 72 3.23 -17.71 -26.10
N GLY A 73 4.00 -18.20 -27.06
CA GLY A 73 5.42 -17.84 -27.24
C GLY A 73 5.58 -16.36 -27.57
N ASP A 74 4.81 -15.85 -28.51
CA ASP A 74 4.86 -14.45 -28.95
C ASP A 74 4.39 -13.50 -27.87
N ALA A 75 3.38 -13.88 -27.07
CA ALA A 75 2.94 -13.12 -25.93
C ALA A 75 4.05 -13.00 -24.87
N ASN A 76 4.72 -14.11 -24.55
CA ASN A 76 5.86 -14.09 -23.62
C ASN A 76 7.05 -13.28 -24.20
N ALA A 77 7.36 -13.42 -25.49
CA ALA A 77 8.39 -12.63 -26.15
C ALA A 77 8.09 -11.12 -26.10
N THR A 78 6.83 -10.74 -26.33
CA THR A 78 6.37 -9.34 -26.20
C THR A 78 6.61 -8.80 -24.79
N LEU A 79 6.32 -9.58 -23.76
CA LEU A 79 6.57 -9.14 -22.39
C LEU A 79 8.05 -9.15 -22.00
N LEU A 80 8.86 -10.03 -22.55
CA LEU A 80 10.31 -9.98 -22.40
C LEU A 80 10.87 -8.68 -22.99
N ALA A 81 10.44 -8.32 -24.21
CA ALA A 81 10.80 -7.05 -24.84
C ALA A 81 10.32 -5.84 -24.04
N TYR A 82 9.08 -5.89 -23.53
CA TYR A 82 8.57 -4.84 -22.64
C TYR A 82 9.41 -4.71 -21.35
N ARG A 83 9.73 -5.83 -20.70
CA ARG A 83 10.62 -5.82 -19.52
C ARG A 83 11.97 -5.20 -19.85
N ALA A 84 12.57 -5.55 -20.99
CA ALA A 84 13.84 -4.98 -21.44
C ALA A 84 13.74 -3.46 -21.65
N SER A 85 12.66 -2.99 -22.26
CA SER A 85 12.39 -1.55 -22.42
C SER A 85 12.28 -0.82 -21.09
N LEU A 86 11.60 -1.42 -20.09
CA LEU A 86 11.48 -0.85 -18.74
C LEU A 86 12.83 -0.75 -18.02
N ILE A 87 13.72 -1.73 -18.23
CA ILE A 87 15.10 -1.72 -17.72
C ILE A 87 15.91 -0.61 -18.39
N ALA A 88 15.86 -0.53 -19.73
CA ALA A 88 16.54 0.51 -20.49
C ALA A 88 16.12 1.93 -20.11
N ARG A 89 14.85 2.10 -19.69
CA ARG A 89 14.31 3.37 -19.12
C ARG A 89 14.75 3.61 -17.67
N THR A 90 15.66 2.82 -17.12
CA THR A 90 16.21 2.95 -15.76
C THR A 90 15.15 3.01 -14.64
N LEU A 91 14.00 2.34 -14.83
CA LEU A 91 12.96 2.29 -13.82
C LEU A 91 13.39 1.40 -12.65
N SER A 92 12.90 1.75 -11.44
CA SER A 92 13.20 0.94 -10.27
C SER A 92 12.67 -0.50 -10.43
N PRO A 93 13.40 -1.53 -9.92
CA PRO A 93 12.94 -2.92 -9.96
C PRO A 93 11.52 -3.12 -9.41
N ALA A 94 11.15 -2.37 -8.36
CA ALA A 94 9.81 -2.41 -7.81
C ALA A 94 8.73 -1.94 -8.80
N THR A 95 9.02 -0.89 -9.58
CA THR A 95 8.13 -0.38 -10.63
C THR A 95 8.00 -1.38 -11.77
N ILE A 96 9.13 -1.93 -12.24
CA ILE A 96 9.14 -2.95 -13.30
C ILE A 96 8.32 -4.16 -12.87
N ASN A 97 8.60 -4.71 -11.69
CA ASN A 97 7.93 -5.91 -11.19
C ASN A 97 6.42 -5.67 -10.96
N ARG A 98 6.01 -4.47 -10.52
CA ARG A 98 4.61 -4.11 -10.40
C ARG A 98 3.89 -4.09 -11.76
N ARG A 99 4.51 -3.51 -12.79
CA ARG A 99 3.96 -3.47 -14.15
C ARG A 99 3.80 -4.87 -14.73
N LEU A 100 4.81 -5.72 -14.60
CA LEU A 100 4.74 -7.12 -15.02
C LEU A 100 3.67 -7.90 -14.25
N ALA A 101 3.54 -7.64 -12.94
CA ALA A 101 2.51 -8.27 -12.12
C ALA A 101 1.09 -7.86 -12.52
N ALA A 102 0.88 -6.59 -12.94
CA ALA A 102 -0.39 -6.13 -13.46
C ALA A 102 -0.81 -6.92 -14.70
N LEU A 103 0.10 -7.08 -15.68
CA LEU A 103 -0.17 -7.84 -16.92
C LEU A 103 -0.37 -9.34 -16.65
N ARG A 104 0.46 -9.95 -15.79
CA ARG A 104 0.25 -11.35 -15.38
C ARG A 104 -1.11 -11.56 -14.72
N SER A 105 -1.54 -10.61 -13.88
CA SER A 105 -2.84 -10.67 -13.21
C SER A 105 -4.00 -10.50 -14.20
N LEU A 106 -3.83 -9.64 -15.20
CA LEU A 106 -4.81 -9.43 -16.26
C LEU A 106 -4.95 -10.70 -17.14
N VAL A 107 -3.85 -11.30 -17.58
CA VAL A 107 -3.87 -12.55 -18.35
C VAL A 107 -4.46 -13.69 -17.54
N ARG A 108 -4.18 -13.76 -16.23
CA ARG A 108 -4.82 -14.75 -15.35
C ARG A 108 -6.35 -14.57 -15.32
N LEU A 109 -6.84 -13.34 -15.24
CA LEU A 109 -8.27 -13.07 -15.32
C LEU A 109 -8.83 -13.45 -16.70
N GLY A 110 -8.16 -13.09 -17.80
CA GLY A 110 -8.56 -13.47 -19.15
C GLY A 110 -8.64 -14.98 -19.32
N ARG A 111 -7.71 -15.73 -18.71
CA ARG A 111 -7.75 -17.19 -18.71
C ARG A 111 -8.94 -17.73 -17.92
N SER A 112 -9.25 -17.13 -16.76
CA SER A 112 -10.44 -17.53 -15.97
C SER A 112 -11.75 -17.27 -16.69
N LEU A 113 -11.76 -16.29 -17.61
CA LEU A 113 -12.94 -15.96 -18.42
C LEU A 113 -12.95 -16.64 -19.79
N GLY A 114 -11.98 -17.52 -20.09
CA GLY A 114 -11.93 -18.27 -21.34
C GLY A 114 -11.40 -17.49 -22.55
N PHE A 115 -10.82 -16.30 -22.38
CA PHE A 115 -10.25 -15.54 -23.49
C PHE A 115 -8.93 -16.12 -23.99
N VAL A 116 -8.14 -16.72 -23.11
CA VAL A 116 -6.88 -17.38 -23.44
C VAL A 116 -6.70 -18.64 -22.59
N THR A 117 -5.94 -19.63 -23.09
CA THR A 117 -5.61 -20.87 -22.36
C THR A 117 -4.25 -20.82 -21.68
N TRP A 118 -3.40 -19.89 -22.08
CA TRP A 118 -2.01 -19.78 -21.66
C TRP A 118 -1.82 -18.80 -20.49
N SER A 119 -0.65 -18.85 -19.90
CA SER A 119 -0.20 -17.93 -18.84
C SER A 119 1.09 -17.25 -19.24
N LEU A 120 1.36 -16.10 -18.64
CA LEU A 120 2.62 -15.38 -18.80
C LEU A 120 3.67 -15.92 -17.83
N ASP A 121 4.76 -16.42 -18.36
CA ASP A 121 5.92 -16.89 -17.61
C ASP A 121 7.08 -15.89 -17.76
N ILE A 122 6.96 -14.78 -17.06
CA ILE A 122 7.97 -13.71 -17.03
C ILE A 122 8.48 -13.55 -15.61
N GLN A 123 9.77 -13.77 -15.43
CA GLN A 123 10.41 -13.59 -14.13
C GLN A 123 10.53 -12.11 -13.76
N ASN A 124 10.44 -11.84 -12.48
CA ASN A 124 10.71 -10.53 -11.92
C ASN A 124 12.17 -10.14 -12.12
N VAL A 125 12.41 -8.84 -12.28
CA VAL A 125 13.77 -8.29 -12.19
C VAL A 125 14.24 -8.45 -10.74
N PRO A 126 15.49 -8.93 -10.50
CA PRO A 126 16.02 -8.99 -9.16
C PRO A 126 15.93 -7.62 -8.48
N ALA A 127 15.13 -7.56 -7.45
CA ALA A 127 15.04 -6.40 -6.60
C ALA A 127 15.91 -6.69 -5.38
N ARG A 128 17.04 -6.00 -5.25
CA ARG A 128 17.58 -5.84 -3.91
C ARG A 128 16.46 -5.18 -3.12
N SER A 129 15.88 -5.89 -2.14
CA SER A 129 14.93 -5.24 -1.24
C SER A 129 15.62 -3.95 -0.80
N TYR A 130 15.04 -2.79 -1.19
CA TYR A 130 15.55 -1.50 -0.75
C TYR A 130 15.44 -1.51 0.78
N ARG A 131 16.53 -1.87 1.37
CA ARG A 131 16.64 -2.09 2.81
C ARG A 131 17.08 -0.81 3.51
N ASP A 132 16.50 0.32 3.16
CA ASP A 132 16.42 1.45 4.08
C ASP A 132 15.33 1.14 5.11
N THR A 133 15.50 -0.02 5.74
CA THR A 133 14.70 -0.50 6.84
C THR A 133 15.32 -0.11 8.17
N GLN A 134 16.47 0.57 8.18
CA GLN A 134 16.91 1.29 9.36
C GLN A 134 16.06 2.56 9.44
N GLY A 135 15.10 2.53 10.34
CA GLY A 135 14.43 3.75 10.73
C GLY A 135 15.45 4.74 11.32
N PRO A 136 15.07 6.00 11.48
CA PRO A 136 15.97 7.05 11.95
C PRO A 136 16.46 6.84 13.40
N GLY A 137 15.92 5.85 14.12
CA GLY A 137 16.21 5.58 15.52
C GLY A 137 15.50 6.53 16.51
N ILE A 138 15.53 6.16 17.79
CA ILE A 138 14.93 6.96 18.88
C ILE A 138 15.56 8.36 18.96
N PRO A 139 16.90 8.54 18.88
CA PRO A 139 17.48 9.87 18.98
C PRO A 139 16.96 10.84 17.92
N ALA A 140 16.77 10.37 16.69
CA ALA A 140 16.23 11.22 15.62
C ALA A 140 14.74 11.55 15.85
N PHE A 141 13.95 10.59 16.36
CA PHE A 141 12.57 10.85 16.75
C PHE A 141 12.45 11.92 17.85
N LEU A 142 13.28 11.84 18.89
CA LEU A 142 13.31 12.85 19.95
C LEU A 142 13.69 14.22 19.41
N ARG A 143 14.71 14.31 18.53
CA ARG A 143 15.07 15.56 17.86
C ARG A 143 13.93 16.16 17.04
N LEU A 144 13.11 15.32 16.39
CA LEU A 144 11.92 15.79 15.68
C LEU A 144 10.92 16.44 16.64
N LEU A 145 10.63 15.78 17.78
CA LEU A 145 9.72 16.33 18.79
C LEU A 145 10.22 17.67 19.34
N THR A 146 11.48 17.74 19.79
CA THR A 146 12.12 18.96 20.28
C THR A 146 12.07 20.09 19.24
N SER A 147 12.23 19.78 17.95
CA SER A 147 12.13 20.78 16.89
C SER A 147 10.74 21.39 16.71
N LEU A 148 9.69 20.64 17.10
CA LEU A 148 8.31 21.15 17.13
C LEU A 148 8.05 22.00 18.38
N ASP A 149 8.64 21.64 19.53
CA ASP A 149 8.55 22.39 20.77
C ASP A 149 9.16 23.79 20.64
N ALA A 150 10.24 23.90 19.90
CA ALA A 150 10.88 25.19 19.59
C ALA A 150 10.03 26.14 18.71
N ARG A 151 8.89 25.69 18.20
CA ARG A 151 8.00 26.46 17.34
C ARG A 151 6.53 26.18 17.68
N PRO A 152 6.04 26.61 18.86
CA PRO A 152 4.68 26.35 19.29
C PRO A 152 3.67 26.94 18.31
N GLY A 153 2.53 26.28 18.18
CA GLY A 153 1.42 26.73 17.36
C GLY A 153 0.59 25.55 16.78
N PRO A 154 -0.56 25.85 16.21
CA PRO A 154 -1.53 24.83 15.77
C PRO A 154 -0.92 23.74 14.86
N LYS A 155 -0.01 24.15 13.99
CA LYS A 155 0.66 23.21 13.05
C LYS A 155 1.63 22.28 13.77
N SER A 156 2.40 22.78 14.74
CA SER A 156 3.34 21.96 15.52
C SER A 156 2.60 21.01 16.45
N THR A 157 1.50 21.42 17.05
CA THR A 157 0.63 20.56 17.88
C THR A 157 0.08 19.40 17.06
N ARG A 158 -0.46 19.67 15.85
CA ARG A 158 -0.89 18.62 14.92
C ARG A 158 0.25 17.67 14.55
N ASP A 159 1.38 18.25 14.16
CA ASP A 159 2.53 17.50 13.66
C ASP A 159 3.13 16.60 14.75
N ARG A 160 3.11 17.03 16.02
CA ARG A 160 3.47 16.23 17.20
C ARG A 160 2.56 15.02 17.36
N ALA A 161 1.25 15.21 17.32
CA ALA A 161 0.28 14.11 17.41
C ALA A 161 0.49 13.08 16.28
N ILE A 162 0.76 13.53 15.06
CA ILE A 162 1.07 12.67 13.91
C ILE A 162 2.36 11.88 14.17
N LEU A 163 3.43 12.51 14.63
CA LEU A 163 4.71 11.85 14.94
C LEU A 163 4.53 10.76 15.99
N ARG A 164 3.78 11.05 17.06
CA ARG A 164 3.46 10.09 18.12
C ARG A 164 2.71 8.87 17.57
N LEU A 165 1.68 9.07 16.75
CA LEU A 165 0.93 7.96 16.16
C LEU A 165 1.80 7.08 15.24
N LEU A 166 2.69 7.70 14.45
CA LEU A 166 3.59 6.97 13.56
C LEU A 166 4.65 6.16 14.32
N PHE A 167 5.10 6.68 15.46
CA PHE A 167 6.15 6.05 16.25
C PHE A 167 5.56 5.16 17.37
N ASP A 168 4.79 5.72 18.29
CA ASP A 168 4.36 4.99 19.49
C ASP A 168 3.38 3.85 19.16
N LEU A 169 2.53 4.00 18.12
CA LEU A 169 1.61 2.97 17.65
C LEU A 169 2.06 2.33 16.31
N GLY A 170 3.17 2.74 15.77
CA GLY A 170 3.67 2.23 14.49
C GLY A 170 2.66 2.33 13.36
N LEU A 171 1.78 3.35 13.32
CA LEU A 171 0.75 3.48 12.29
C LEU A 171 1.35 3.71 10.91
N ARG A 172 0.68 3.19 9.88
CA ARG A 172 1.02 3.55 8.49
C ARG A 172 0.51 4.95 8.19
N ARG A 173 1.22 5.71 7.36
CA ARG A 173 0.78 7.08 6.98
C ARG A 173 -0.64 7.13 6.42
N GLY A 174 -1.07 6.08 5.70
CA GLY A 174 -2.44 5.97 5.18
C GLY A 174 -3.47 5.75 6.28
N GLU A 175 -3.14 4.99 7.32
CA GLU A 175 -3.96 4.82 8.52
C GLU A 175 -4.12 6.16 9.21
N VAL A 176 -3.02 6.87 9.50
CA VAL A 176 -3.06 8.20 10.13
C VAL A 176 -3.89 9.20 9.31
N SER A 177 -3.71 9.23 7.99
CA SER A 177 -4.45 10.18 7.13
C SER A 177 -5.95 9.86 7.03
N SER A 178 -6.37 8.63 7.31
CA SER A 178 -7.77 8.21 7.23
C SER A 178 -8.56 8.35 8.53
N LEU A 179 -7.89 8.71 9.63
CA LEU A 179 -8.55 8.87 10.94
C LEU A 179 -9.59 9.99 10.92
N GLU A 180 -10.72 9.71 11.54
CA GLU A 180 -11.78 10.65 11.85
C GLU A 180 -11.72 11.04 13.33
N ILE A 181 -12.32 12.17 13.71
CA ILE A 181 -12.44 12.53 15.13
C ILE A 181 -13.24 11.48 15.91
N ALA A 182 -14.24 10.88 15.27
CA ALA A 182 -15.06 9.82 15.86
C ALA A 182 -14.29 8.50 16.13
N ASP A 183 -13.08 8.34 15.58
CA ASP A 183 -12.24 7.18 15.84
C ASP A 183 -11.46 7.29 17.16
N LEU A 184 -11.46 8.46 17.77
CA LEU A 184 -10.67 8.79 18.95
C LEU A 184 -11.56 8.90 20.18
N ASP A 185 -11.32 8.03 21.15
CA ASP A 185 -11.88 8.10 22.48
C ASP A 185 -10.76 8.50 23.47
N ILE A 186 -10.66 9.81 23.73
CA ILE A 186 -9.63 10.35 24.61
C ILE A 186 -9.87 9.92 26.05
N GLU A 187 -11.12 9.82 26.50
CA GLU A 187 -11.45 9.49 27.89
C GLU A 187 -11.03 8.07 28.21
N ARG A 188 -11.32 7.13 27.33
CA ARG A 188 -10.90 5.74 27.49
C ARG A 188 -9.45 5.50 27.03
N GLY A 189 -8.83 6.47 26.35
CA GLY A 189 -7.49 6.31 25.80
C GLY A 189 -7.44 5.28 24.67
N LEU A 190 -8.44 5.25 23.80
CA LEU A 190 -8.58 4.30 22.70
C LEU A 190 -8.61 5.00 21.34
N LEU A 191 -8.08 4.32 20.34
CA LEU A 191 -8.11 4.77 18.93
C LEU A 191 -8.54 3.62 18.02
N ALA A 192 -9.61 3.82 17.26
CA ALA A 192 -10.10 2.89 16.27
C ALA A 192 -9.36 3.09 14.92
N VAL A 193 -8.61 2.11 14.46
CA VAL A 193 -7.76 2.20 13.25
C VAL A 193 -8.20 1.20 12.20
N LYS A 194 -8.48 1.65 10.99
CA LYS A 194 -8.80 0.77 9.86
C LYS A 194 -7.53 0.25 9.21
N SER A 195 -7.20 -1.00 9.46
CA SER A 195 -6.04 -1.66 8.87
C SER A 195 -6.26 -2.01 7.39
N LYS A 196 -5.18 -1.99 6.60
CA LYS A 196 -5.24 -2.28 5.15
C LYS A 196 -5.75 -3.70 4.91
N GLY A 197 -6.88 -3.82 4.22
CA GLY A 197 -7.51 -5.09 3.83
C GLY A 197 -8.41 -5.70 4.90
N HIS A 198 -8.73 -4.96 5.98
CA HIS A 198 -9.75 -5.31 6.95
C HIS A 198 -11.01 -4.46 6.73
N ARG A 199 -12.17 -5.02 7.02
CA ARG A 199 -13.44 -4.29 7.00
C ARG A 199 -13.66 -3.53 8.30
N ASP A 200 -13.28 -4.14 9.40
CA ASP A 200 -13.44 -3.63 10.75
C ASP A 200 -12.25 -2.80 11.20
N LYS A 201 -12.43 -1.96 12.22
CA LYS A 201 -11.38 -1.16 12.84
C LYS A 201 -10.81 -1.91 14.04
N ASP A 202 -9.49 -1.92 14.14
CA ASP A 202 -8.77 -2.41 15.32
C ASP A 202 -8.79 -1.33 16.41
N LEU A 203 -9.11 -1.68 17.64
CA LEU A 203 -9.02 -0.77 18.79
C LEU A 203 -7.61 -0.82 19.38
N LEU A 204 -6.94 0.31 19.43
CA LEU A 204 -5.59 0.45 19.96
C LEU A 204 -5.61 1.30 21.24
N ALA A 205 -4.94 0.83 22.27
CA ALA A 205 -4.69 1.62 23.46
C ALA A 205 -3.66 2.72 23.17
N LEU A 206 -3.94 3.94 23.64
CA LEU A 206 -3.06 5.09 23.47
C LEU A 206 -2.03 5.15 24.61
N PRO A 207 -0.72 5.08 24.33
CA PRO A 207 0.31 5.40 25.31
C PRO A 207 0.12 6.83 25.85
N ALA A 208 0.46 7.07 27.11
CA ALA A 208 0.25 8.36 27.76
C ALA A 208 0.79 9.57 26.96
N PRO A 209 2.01 9.53 26.38
CA PRO A 209 2.51 10.65 25.59
C PRO A 209 1.71 10.90 24.30
N THR A 210 1.20 9.82 23.66
CA THR A 210 0.35 9.92 22.47
C THR A 210 -1.00 10.50 22.83
N ARG A 211 -1.61 10.02 23.92
CA ARG A 211 -2.89 10.54 24.45
C ARG A 211 -2.80 12.03 24.73
N ALA A 212 -1.75 12.49 25.44
CA ALA A 212 -1.53 13.89 25.72
C ALA A 212 -1.40 14.74 24.45
N ALA A 213 -0.60 14.30 23.48
CA ALA A 213 -0.42 15.01 22.22
C ALA A 213 -1.72 15.08 21.39
N LEU A 214 -2.55 14.02 21.42
CA LEU A 214 -3.86 14.02 20.79
C LEU A 214 -4.85 14.93 21.49
N GLN A 215 -4.85 14.96 22.82
CA GLN A 215 -5.67 15.87 23.61
C GLN A 215 -5.39 17.34 23.27
N GLU A 216 -4.11 17.72 23.25
CA GLU A 216 -3.67 19.07 22.84
C GLU A 216 -4.15 19.39 21.42
N TRP A 217 -3.99 18.43 20.50
CA TRP A 217 -4.42 18.62 19.13
C TRP A 217 -5.94 18.78 18.99
N VAL A 218 -6.73 17.97 19.68
CA VAL A 218 -8.21 18.05 19.66
C VAL A 218 -8.69 19.38 20.18
N THR A 219 -8.06 19.93 21.23
CA THR A 219 -8.36 21.27 21.74
C THR A 219 -8.16 22.34 20.65
N VAL A 220 -7.07 22.26 19.90
CA VAL A 220 -6.77 23.21 18.81
C VAL A 220 -7.67 22.99 17.59
N ARG A 221 -7.95 21.73 17.26
CA ARG A 221 -8.75 21.35 16.08
C ARG A 221 -10.23 21.67 16.26
N GLY A 222 -10.73 21.56 17.48
CA GLY A 222 -12.14 21.60 17.83
C GLY A 222 -12.87 20.26 17.62
N PRO A 223 -14.08 20.13 18.22
CA PRO A 223 -14.82 18.86 18.30
C PRO A 223 -15.61 18.51 17.03
N HIS A 224 -15.66 19.39 16.02
CA HIS A 224 -16.49 19.18 14.84
C HIS A 224 -16.21 17.86 14.12
N PRO A 225 -17.23 17.15 13.61
CA PRO A 225 -17.07 15.93 12.82
C PRO A 225 -16.11 16.11 11.62
N GLY A 226 -15.54 15.01 11.17
CA GLY A 226 -14.65 14.97 10.01
C GLY A 226 -13.24 14.51 10.36
N PRO A 227 -12.25 14.75 9.46
CA PRO A 227 -10.91 14.19 9.59
C PRO A 227 -10.22 14.62 10.88
N LEU A 228 -9.58 13.67 11.56
CA LEU A 228 -8.80 13.96 12.76
C LEU A 228 -7.67 14.95 12.46
N PHE A 229 -6.96 14.78 11.32
CA PHE A 229 -5.90 15.67 10.93
C PHE A 229 -6.30 16.50 9.72
N ARG A 230 -6.37 17.80 9.91
CA ARG A 230 -6.69 18.79 8.89
C ARG A 230 -5.45 19.34 8.20
N ASN A 231 -5.65 19.76 6.94
CA ASN A 231 -4.62 20.46 6.20
C ASN A 231 -4.65 21.96 6.56
N PHE A 232 -3.48 22.56 6.72
CA PHE A 232 -3.30 24.02 6.85
C PHE A 232 -2.91 24.68 5.51
N ASP A 233 -3.30 24.05 4.40
CA ASP A 233 -3.04 24.63 3.08
C ASP A 233 -4.07 25.72 2.79
N HIS A 234 -3.59 26.96 2.66
CA HIS A 234 -4.41 28.12 2.33
C HIS A 234 -4.88 28.13 0.87
N ALA A 235 -4.30 27.29 0.01
CA ALA A 235 -4.69 27.20 -1.40
C ALA A 235 -6.05 26.50 -1.65
N LYS A 236 -6.74 26.06 -0.61
CA LYS A 236 -8.11 25.47 -0.61
C LYS A 236 -8.34 24.33 -1.63
N LYS A 237 -7.30 23.69 -2.15
CA LYS A 237 -7.44 22.60 -3.13
C LYS A 237 -8.00 21.32 -2.53
N ASN A 238 -7.87 21.13 -1.22
CA ASN A 238 -8.49 20.05 -0.44
C ASN A 238 -8.47 20.47 1.03
N PRO A 239 -9.42 21.32 1.49
CA PRO A 239 -9.27 22.09 2.72
C PRO A 239 -9.33 21.24 4.00
N ASP A 240 -9.93 20.05 3.95
CA ASP A 240 -10.28 19.41 5.21
C ASP A 240 -9.32 18.32 5.66
N ARG A 241 -8.88 17.44 4.79
CA ARG A 241 -8.07 16.27 5.20
C ARG A 241 -6.60 16.40 4.85
N LEU A 242 -5.72 16.15 5.83
CA LEU A 242 -4.30 15.96 5.57
C LEU A 242 -4.09 14.59 4.91
N THR A 243 -3.65 14.60 3.66
CA THR A 243 -3.41 13.38 2.88
C THR A 243 -2.15 12.63 3.31
N GLY A 244 -2.05 11.34 2.95
CA GLY A 244 -0.80 10.60 3.17
C GLY A 244 0.42 11.22 2.47
N ALA A 245 0.23 11.91 1.33
CA ALA A 245 1.30 12.71 0.70
C ALA A 245 1.66 13.93 1.56
N GLY A 246 0.67 14.60 2.14
CA GLY A 246 0.90 15.71 3.07
C GLY A 246 1.71 15.28 4.30
N ILE A 247 1.43 14.09 4.87
CA ILE A 247 2.20 13.53 5.99
C ILE A 247 3.65 13.21 5.53
N TYR A 248 3.82 12.69 4.32
CA TYR A 248 5.16 12.44 3.78
C TYR A 248 5.97 13.75 3.65
N ASN A 249 5.38 14.78 3.03
CA ASN A 249 6.03 16.08 2.85
C ASN A 249 6.32 16.79 4.18
N LEU A 250 5.45 16.59 5.19
CA LEU A 250 5.66 17.07 6.55
C LEU A 250 6.96 16.48 7.12
N LEU A 251 7.10 15.17 7.11
CA LEU A 251 8.27 14.48 7.66
C LEU A 251 9.54 14.79 6.88
N GLU A 252 9.47 14.84 5.55
CA GLU A 252 10.61 15.24 4.71
C GLU A 252 11.07 16.65 5.06
N ARG A 253 10.16 17.61 5.23
CA ARG A 253 10.47 18.98 5.61
C ARG A 253 11.12 19.08 7.00
N LEU A 254 10.56 18.34 7.99
CA LEU A 254 11.14 18.30 9.33
C LEU A 254 12.53 17.66 9.32
N GLY A 255 12.69 16.56 8.62
CA GLY A 255 13.97 15.87 8.46
C GLY A 255 15.02 16.76 7.79
N ARG A 256 14.67 17.45 6.70
CA ARG A 256 15.57 18.37 5.99
C ARG A 256 16.11 19.49 6.91
N LYS A 257 15.26 20.05 7.77
CA LYS A 257 15.69 21.07 8.74
C LYS A 257 16.70 20.55 9.76
N LEU A 258 16.61 19.27 10.10
CA LEU A 258 17.50 18.61 11.06
C LEU A 258 18.67 17.87 10.38
N LYS A 259 18.81 17.98 9.06
CA LYS A 259 19.76 17.21 8.24
C LYS A 259 19.61 15.69 8.44
N LEU A 260 18.35 15.23 8.58
CA LEU A 260 17.98 13.85 8.77
C LEU A 260 17.12 13.37 7.58
N HIS A 261 17.37 12.14 7.10
CA HIS A 261 16.53 11.53 6.10
C HIS A 261 15.37 10.78 6.79
N ILE A 262 14.21 11.44 6.86
CA ILE A 262 13.04 10.91 7.60
C ILE A 262 11.89 10.66 6.64
N ARG A 263 11.32 9.46 6.74
CA ARG A 263 10.11 9.05 6.02
C ARG A 263 9.11 8.42 6.99
N PRO A 264 7.79 8.48 6.72
CA PRO A 264 6.79 7.87 7.62
C PRO A 264 7.03 6.37 7.85
N HIS A 265 7.44 5.66 6.80
CA HIS A 265 7.75 4.24 6.90
C HIS A 265 9.00 3.98 7.77
N GLY A 266 10.00 4.85 7.73
CA GLY A 266 11.18 4.78 8.59
C GLY A 266 10.84 4.91 10.07
N LEU A 267 9.95 5.83 10.46
CA LEU A 267 9.50 5.95 11.86
C LEU A 267 8.80 4.67 12.32
N ARG A 268 7.89 4.12 11.51
CA ARG A 268 7.27 2.83 11.81
C ARG A 268 8.30 1.70 11.91
N HIS A 269 9.34 1.69 11.06
CA HIS A 269 10.43 0.73 11.17
C HIS A 269 11.16 0.85 12.51
N THR A 270 11.51 2.07 12.93
CA THR A 270 12.08 2.28 14.26
C THR A 270 11.16 1.74 15.34
N ALA A 271 9.86 2.09 15.32
CA ALA A 271 8.90 1.61 16.30
C ALA A 271 8.85 0.07 16.39
N ILE A 272 8.81 -0.61 15.27
CA ILE A 272 8.76 -2.09 15.24
C ILE A 272 10.09 -2.70 15.73
N THR A 273 11.23 -2.15 15.32
CA THR A 273 12.54 -2.59 15.77
C THR A 273 12.68 -2.45 17.29
N GLU A 274 12.27 -1.31 17.84
CA GLU A 274 12.31 -1.08 19.29
C GLU A 274 11.30 -1.97 20.04
N ALA A 275 10.13 -2.24 19.47
CA ALA A 275 9.17 -3.19 20.02
C ALA A 275 9.76 -4.62 20.07
N ILE A 276 10.48 -5.06 19.03
CA ILE A 276 11.17 -6.36 19.01
C ILE A 276 12.25 -6.42 20.08
N LYS A 277 13.05 -5.36 20.25
CA LYS A 277 14.09 -5.30 21.30
C LYS A 277 13.50 -5.38 22.69
N SER A 278 12.46 -4.58 22.94
CA SER A 278 11.76 -4.56 24.23
C SER A 278 11.10 -5.90 24.54
N ALA A 279 10.44 -6.51 23.56
CA ALA A 279 9.83 -7.84 23.70
C ALA A 279 10.86 -8.90 24.05
N ARG A 280 12.01 -8.89 23.36
CA ARG A 280 13.12 -9.82 23.64
C ARG A 280 13.66 -9.65 25.06
N GLY A 281 13.85 -8.41 25.52
CA GLY A 281 14.30 -8.12 26.87
C GLY A 281 13.31 -8.54 27.95
N ALA A 282 12.02 -8.54 27.63
CA ALA A 282 10.92 -8.91 28.53
C ALA A 282 10.50 -10.40 28.41
N GLY A 283 11.12 -11.19 27.55
CA GLY A 283 10.72 -12.58 27.29
C GLY A 283 9.37 -12.72 26.54
N ILE A 284 8.92 -11.66 25.88
CA ILE A 284 7.67 -11.61 25.12
C ILE A 284 7.89 -12.18 23.71
N GLY A 285 6.93 -12.95 23.20
CA GLY A 285 7.01 -13.60 21.89
C GLY A 285 6.88 -12.61 20.71
N LEU A 286 7.28 -13.07 19.51
CA LEU A 286 7.13 -12.26 18.29
C LEU A 286 5.67 -12.11 17.85
N GLU A 287 4.75 -12.89 18.38
CA GLU A 287 3.34 -12.80 18.05
C GLU A 287 2.72 -11.52 18.57
N GLU A 288 3.04 -11.10 19.78
CA GLU A 288 2.61 -9.85 20.38
C GLU A 288 3.18 -8.65 19.61
N VAL A 289 4.43 -8.76 19.12
CA VAL A 289 5.03 -7.74 18.25
C VAL A 289 4.32 -7.71 16.88
N ARG A 290 3.90 -8.86 16.35
CA ARG A 290 3.08 -8.93 15.13
C ARG A 290 1.76 -8.20 15.34
N ASP A 291 1.11 -8.39 16.46
CA ASP A 291 -0.16 -7.74 16.78
C ASP A 291 0.02 -6.22 16.95
N PHE A 292 1.07 -5.78 17.65
CA PHE A 292 1.46 -4.37 17.67
C PHE A 292 1.69 -3.80 16.27
N SER A 293 2.45 -4.49 15.45
CA SER A 293 2.82 -4.03 14.12
C SER A 293 1.71 -4.22 13.07
N ARG A 294 0.69 -5.02 13.37
CA ARG A 294 -0.42 -5.39 12.46
C ARG A 294 0.10 -5.91 11.11
N HIS A 295 1.16 -6.76 11.15
CA HIS A 295 1.61 -7.50 9.98
C HIS A 295 0.80 -8.79 9.81
N LYS A 296 0.35 -9.04 8.58
CA LYS A 296 -0.38 -10.28 8.26
C LYS A 296 0.50 -11.53 8.37
N ASP A 297 1.79 -11.38 8.06
CA ASP A 297 2.75 -12.48 8.02
C ASP A 297 3.92 -12.19 8.96
N ILE A 298 4.16 -13.10 9.88
CA ILE A 298 5.28 -13.06 10.82
C ILE A 298 6.65 -13.05 10.12
N LYS A 299 6.74 -13.61 8.90
CA LYS A 299 7.96 -13.56 8.07
C LYS A 299 8.40 -12.12 7.81
N THR A 300 7.45 -11.18 7.76
CA THR A 300 7.78 -9.76 7.62
C THR A 300 8.53 -9.21 8.83
N LEU A 301 8.28 -9.75 10.03
CA LEU A 301 9.01 -9.37 11.26
C LEU A 301 10.42 -9.98 11.33
N LEU A 302 10.62 -11.14 10.73
CA LEU A 302 11.95 -11.77 10.70
C LEU A 302 12.99 -10.90 9.99
N ILE A 303 12.56 -10.07 9.04
CA ILE A 303 13.42 -9.09 8.35
C ILE A 303 14.02 -8.07 9.34
N TYR A 304 13.31 -7.77 10.42
CA TYR A 304 13.81 -6.86 11.47
C TYR A 304 14.72 -7.57 12.47
N ARG A 305 14.47 -8.84 12.75
CA ARG A 305 15.25 -9.66 13.70
C ARG A 305 16.66 -9.97 13.18
N ASP A 306 16.79 -10.32 11.90
CA ASP A 306 18.04 -10.80 11.31
C ASP A 306 19.07 -9.69 11.07
N ARG A 307 18.75 -8.45 11.43
CA ARG A 307 19.64 -7.29 11.30
C ARG A 307 20.38 -6.90 12.57
N GLU A 308 20.05 -7.51 13.67
CA GLU A 308 20.72 -7.30 14.96
C GLU A 308 21.82 -8.34 15.22
N ARG A 309 22.08 -9.21 14.25
CA ARG A 309 23.25 -10.07 14.18
C ARG A 309 24.26 -9.43 13.22
#